data_1ae96757043851efffa8b8e9db539a6a
#
_entry.id   1ae96757043851efffa8b8e9db539a6a
#
_cell.length_a   1.000
_cell.length_b   1.000
_cell.length_c   1.000
_cell.angle_alpha   90.00
_cell.angle_beta   90.00
_cell.angle_gamma   90.00
#
_symmetry.space_group_name_H-M   'P 1'
#
loop_
_entity.id
_entity.type
_entity.pdbx_description
1 polymer ?
#
loop_
_entity_poly.entity_id
_entity_poly.type
_entity_poly.pdbx_seq_one_letter_code
_entity_poly.pdbx_strand_id
1 'polypeptide(L)'
;DHASFHGAGIPVLFFFTGTHDVYHQPGDYGWTVNPVGAAAVVELVVEVAAHFATDPAKLVFDDGRAKRAAQPERAPGGADANDRGYAPVRLGIRPGMGGGDEPGVRIEGVSENTSASDAGLRTGDVIIAWGGEDLIDVMDMVTRLREHQPGDVVEMVVLRDGEEVVVPVTMKASEKVIEN
;
A
#
# COMPACT_ATOMS: atom_id res chain seq x y z
N ASP A 1 12.07 3.06 7.94
CA ASP A 1 13.25 2.18 8.07
C ASP A 1 12.91 0.76 8.53
N HIS A 2 11.65 0.53 8.95
CA HIS A 2 11.18 -0.80 9.36
C HIS A 2 11.24 -1.85 8.24
N ALA A 3 11.13 -1.43 6.97
CA ALA A 3 11.11 -2.32 5.81
C ALA A 3 12.39 -3.17 5.67
N SER A 4 13.55 -2.64 6.04
CA SER A 4 14.83 -3.36 6.01
C SER A 4 14.84 -4.51 7.01
N PHE A 5 14.31 -4.31 8.21
CA PHE A 5 14.18 -5.35 9.23
C PHE A 5 13.14 -6.40 8.83
N HIS A 6 11.99 -5.96 8.33
CA HIS A 6 10.97 -6.87 7.81
C HIS A 6 11.52 -7.74 6.66
N GLY A 7 12.27 -7.14 5.72
CA GLY A 7 12.93 -7.86 4.63
C GLY A 7 13.96 -8.88 5.10
N ALA A 8 14.55 -8.69 6.29
CA ALA A 8 15.47 -9.64 6.93
C ALA A 8 14.74 -10.71 7.77
N GLY A 9 13.42 -10.75 7.76
CA GLY A 9 12.63 -11.72 8.53
C GLY A 9 12.56 -11.40 10.03
N ILE A 10 12.73 -10.13 10.39
CA ILE A 10 12.64 -9.67 11.77
C ILE A 10 11.26 -9.07 11.99
N PRO A 11 10.50 -9.50 13.02
CA PRO A 11 9.23 -8.88 13.38
C PRO A 11 9.38 -7.39 13.64
N VAL A 12 8.51 -6.58 13.07
CA VAL A 12 8.53 -5.12 13.24
C VAL A 12 7.15 -4.60 13.57
N LEU A 13 7.10 -3.50 14.29
CA LEU A 13 5.92 -2.67 14.49
C LEU A 13 6.24 -1.28 13.95
N PHE A 14 5.29 -0.69 13.25
CA PHE A 14 5.40 0.65 12.69
C PHE A 14 4.21 1.48 13.14
N PHE A 15 4.50 2.51 13.93
CA PHE A 15 3.50 3.45 14.40
C PHE A 15 3.42 4.61 13.41
N PHE A 16 2.25 4.87 12.87
CA PHE A 16 2.04 5.89 11.86
C PHE A 16 0.68 6.56 12.06
N THR A 17 0.67 7.87 12.11
CA THR A 17 -0.53 8.68 12.36
C THR A 17 -1.12 9.31 11.10
N GLY A 18 -0.66 8.87 9.93
CA GLY A 18 -1.02 9.45 8.65
C GLY A 18 -0.05 10.53 8.19
N THR A 19 -0.26 11.02 6.98
CA THR A 19 0.49 12.15 6.42
C THR A 19 -0.28 13.45 6.63
N HIS A 20 0.45 14.56 6.67
CA HIS A 20 -0.08 15.91 6.69
C HIS A 20 0.37 16.68 5.44
N ASP A 21 -0.25 17.83 5.16
CA ASP A 21 -0.10 18.57 3.90
C ASP A 21 1.35 18.94 3.55
N VAL A 22 2.22 19.07 4.56
CA VAL A 22 3.62 19.44 4.37
C VAL A 22 4.61 18.27 4.57
N TYR A 23 4.09 17.02 4.64
CA TYR A 23 4.91 15.82 4.83
C TYR A 23 5.98 15.70 3.72
N HIS A 24 7.24 15.53 4.12
CA HIS A 24 8.42 15.51 3.22
C HIS A 24 8.61 16.79 2.38
N GLN A 25 8.08 17.93 2.82
CA GLN A 25 8.24 19.21 2.14
C GLN A 25 9.07 20.19 2.99
N PRO A 26 9.60 21.27 2.38
CA PRO A 26 10.38 22.29 3.12
C PRO A 26 9.62 22.98 4.26
N GLY A 27 8.30 22.87 4.28
CA GLY A 27 7.42 23.40 5.35
C GLY A 27 7.19 22.44 6.52
N ASP A 28 7.77 21.25 6.52
CA ASP A 28 7.65 20.27 7.59
C ASP A 28 8.63 20.57 8.72
N TYR A 29 8.22 21.46 9.60
CA TYR A 29 9.02 21.96 10.72
C TYR A 29 8.52 21.39 12.05
N GLY A 30 9.39 21.39 13.07
CA GLY A 30 9.09 20.86 14.41
C GLY A 30 7.88 21.52 15.10
N TRP A 31 7.49 22.74 14.75
CA TRP A 31 6.29 23.39 15.31
C TRP A 31 4.97 22.90 14.70
N THR A 32 5.01 22.11 13.62
CA THR A 32 3.80 21.44 13.09
C THR A 32 3.43 20.21 13.89
N VAL A 33 4.31 19.71 14.74
CA VAL A 33 4.10 18.54 15.57
C VAL A 33 3.04 18.85 16.65
N ASN A 34 2.05 17.94 16.76
CA ASN A 34 1.14 17.94 17.90
C ASN A 34 1.81 17.29 19.12
N PRO A 35 2.29 18.06 20.11
CA PRO A 35 3.05 17.49 21.23
C PRO A 35 2.20 16.59 22.14
N VAL A 36 0.90 16.86 22.26
CA VAL A 36 -0.01 16.04 23.07
C VAL A 36 -0.25 14.68 22.40
N GLY A 37 -0.51 14.68 21.09
CA GLY A 37 -0.65 13.45 20.33
C GLY A 37 0.65 12.66 20.29
N ALA A 38 1.80 13.32 20.11
CA ALA A 38 3.11 12.67 20.15
C ALA A 38 3.38 12.01 21.51
N ALA A 39 3.03 12.66 22.63
CA ALA A 39 3.17 12.07 23.96
C ALA A 39 2.33 10.80 24.12
N ALA A 40 1.08 10.82 23.67
CA ALA A 40 0.21 9.63 23.71
C ALA A 40 0.77 8.45 22.87
N VAL A 41 1.33 8.74 21.70
CA VAL A 41 2.00 7.70 20.87
C VAL A 41 3.22 7.15 21.59
N VAL A 42 4.05 8.01 22.23
CA VAL A 42 5.22 7.57 23.00
C VAL A 42 4.82 6.68 24.17
N GLU A 43 3.77 7.02 24.91
CA GLU A 43 3.25 6.18 26.01
C GLU A 43 2.85 4.80 25.49
N LEU A 44 2.09 4.73 24.39
CA LEU A 44 1.72 3.47 23.76
C LEU A 44 2.96 2.66 23.32
N VAL A 45 3.94 3.31 22.70
CA VAL A 45 5.19 2.65 22.25
C VAL A 45 5.94 2.06 23.43
N VAL A 46 6.02 2.79 24.56
CA VAL A 46 6.68 2.33 25.79
C VAL A 46 5.95 1.11 26.38
N GLU A 47 4.64 1.13 26.44
CA GLU A 47 3.84 0.00 26.94
C GLU A 47 4.04 -1.25 26.07
N VAL A 48 3.97 -1.10 24.74
CA VAL A 48 4.18 -2.17 23.79
C VAL A 48 5.60 -2.72 23.89
N ALA A 49 6.61 -1.85 23.96
CA ALA A 49 8.01 -2.28 24.10
C ALA A 49 8.25 -3.01 25.43
N ALA A 50 7.67 -2.51 26.54
CA ALA A 50 7.76 -3.15 27.85
C ALA A 50 7.10 -4.54 27.85
N HIS A 51 5.93 -4.67 27.18
CA HIS A 51 5.26 -5.96 27.04
C HIS A 51 6.18 -6.98 26.35
N PHE A 52 6.72 -6.65 25.19
CA PHE A 52 7.59 -7.57 24.46
C PHE A 52 8.95 -7.83 25.14
N ALA A 53 9.47 -6.86 25.89
CA ALA A 53 10.72 -7.03 26.63
C ALA A 53 10.56 -7.95 27.84
N THR A 54 9.36 -8.07 28.39
CA THR A 54 9.06 -8.88 29.59
C THR A 54 8.37 -10.20 29.28
N ASP A 55 7.83 -10.36 28.06
CA ASP A 55 7.22 -11.61 27.61
C ASP A 55 8.30 -12.64 27.29
N PRO A 56 8.32 -13.81 27.96
CA PRO A 56 9.26 -14.88 27.64
C PRO A 56 8.97 -15.55 26.29
N ALA A 57 7.82 -15.30 25.69
CA ALA A 57 7.49 -15.86 24.39
C ALA A 57 8.39 -15.26 23.30
N LYS A 58 9.05 -16.14 22.56
CA LYS A 58 9.86 -15.72 21.41
C LYS A 58 8.93 -15.26 20.29
N LEU A 59 9.10 -14.02 19.83
CA LEU A 59 8.41 -13.52 18.64
C LEU A 59 8.83 -14.33 17.41
N VAL A 60 7.85 -14.79 16.66
CA VAL A 60 8.04 -15.51 15.40
C VAL A 60 7.65 -14.56 14.28
N PHE A 61 8.54 -14.41 13.31
CA PHE A 61 8.23 -13.62 12.11
C PHE A 61 7.18 -14.37 11.30
N ASP A 62 6.06 -13.71 11.04
CA ASP A 62 5.00 -14.20 10.15
C ASP A 62 4.88 -13.20 8.98
N ASP A 63 5.30 -13.62 7.79
CA ASP A 63 5.18 -12.85 6.57
C ASP A 63 3.79 -12.98 5.90
N GLY A 64 2.86 -13.63 6.57
CA GLY A 64 1.51 -13.89 6.09
C GLY A 64 1.41 -14.96 4.99
N ARG A 65 2.53 -15.55 4.55
CA ARG A 65 2.54 -16.58 3.49
C ARG A 65 1.81 -17.84 3.89
N ALA A 66 1.85 -18.21 5.18
CA ALA A 66 1.14 -19.38 5.69
C ALA A 66 -0.39 -19.24 5.56
N LYS A 67 -0.94 -18.03 5.73
CA LYS A 67 -2.36 -17.74 5.51
C LYS A 67 -2.73 -17.74 4.03
N ARG A 68 -1.78 -17.36 3.14
CA ARG A 68 -1.96 -17.44 1.69
C ARG A 68 -1.92 -18.86 1.15
N ALA A 69 -1.10 -19.75 1.73
CA ALA A 69 -1.04 -21.15 1.36
C ALA A 69 -2.31 -21.95 1.71
N ALA A 70 -3.18 -21.43 2.59
CA ALA A 70 -4.47 -22.03 2.95
C ALA A 70 -5.62 -21.59 2.02
N GLN A 71 -5.37 -20.67 1.07
CA GLN A 71 -6.32 -20.35 0.00
C GLN A 71 -6.11 -21.33 -1.17
N PRO A 72 -7.21 -21.80 -1.82
CA PRO A 72 -7.11 -22.80 -2.88
C PRO A 72 -6.18 -22.29 -4.00
N GLU A 73 -5.28 -23.17 -4.43
CA GLU A 73 -4.22 -22.95 -5.41
C GLU A 73 -4.67 -22.13 -6.62
N ARG A 74 -4.20 -20.89 -6.68
CA ARG A 74 -4.10 -20.14 -7.92
C ARG A 74 -2.76 -20.53 -8.56
N ALA A 75 -2.79 -20.95 -9.83
CA ALA A 75 -1.65 -21.47 -10.56
C ALA A 75 -0.38 -20.60 -10.41
N PRO A 76 0.81 -21.21 -10.24
CA PRO A 76 2.06 -20.48 -10.09
C PRO A 76 2.48 -19.87 -11.45
N GLY A 77 2.24 -18.58 -11.62
CA GLY A 77 2.98 -17.76 -12.58
C GLY A 77 4.38 -17.56 -12.03
N GLY A 78 5.37 -18.20 -12.67
CA GLY A 78 6.75 -18.17 -12.22
C GLY A 78 7.32 -16.76 -12.17
N ALA A 79 7.64 -16.30 -10.98
CA ALA A 79 8.50 -15.15 -10.76
C ALA A 79 9.83 -15.67 -10.20
N ASP A 80 10.89 -15.46 -10.96
CA ASP A 80 12.26 -15.75 -10.54
C ASP A 80 12.60 -15.03 -9.23
N ALA A 81 13.19 -15.75 -8.29
CA ALA A 81 13.55 -15.30 -6.94
C ALA A 81 14.58 -14.16 -6.89
N ASN A 82 14.90 -13.53 -8.03
CA ASN A 82 15.88 -12.46 -8.16
C ASN A 82 15.28 -11.08 -8.46
N ASP A 83 13.94 -10.97 -8.54
CA ASP A 83 13.26 -9.68 -8.78
C ASP A 83 12.77 -9.06 -7.47
N ARG A 84 13.70 -8.47 -6.75
CA ARG A 84 13.44 -7.73 -5.52
C ARG A 84 12.85 -6.36 -5.87
N GLY A 85 11.51 -6.28 -5.94
CA GLY A 85 10.88 -5.03 -5.53
C GLY A 85 9.97 -4.28 -6.48
N TYR A 86 9.85 -4.59 -7.76
CA TYR A 86 8.93 -3.87 -8.65
C TYR A 86 7.81 -4.78 -9.16
N ALA A 87 6.57 -4.29 -9.07
CA ALA A 87 5.45 -4.93 -9.75
C ALA A 87 5.71 -4.88 -11.27
N PRO A 88 5.38 -5.95 -12.02
CA PRO A 88 5.57 -5.98 -13.49
C PRO A 88 4.75 -4.89 -14.18
N VAL A 89 3.70 -4.43 -13.52
CA VAL A 89 2.79 -3.39 -14.01
C VAL A 89 2.72 -2.21 -13.06
N ARG A 90 2.32 -1.06 -13.59
CA ARG A 90 2.15 0.18 -12.84
C ARG A 90 0.78 0.78 -13.13
N LEU A 91 0.00 1.07 -12.07
CA LEU A 91 -1.27 1.78 -12.21
C LEU A 91 -1.05 3.24 -12.59
N GLY A 92 -0.07 3.90 -11.98
CA GLY A 92 0.28 5.29 -12.28
C GLY A 92 -0.57 6.32 -11.55
N ILE A 93 -1.00 5.98 -10.33
CA ILE A 93 -1.63 6.92 -9.41
C ILE A 93 -0.65 7.34 -8.31
N ARG A 94 -0.93 8.49 -7.72
CA ARG A 94 -0.43 8.85 -6.40
C ARG A 94 -1.53 8.50 -5.41
N PRO A 95 -1.36 7.43 -4.62
CA PRO A 95 -2.34 7.07 -3.63
C PRO A 95 -2.31 8.07 -2.48
N GLY A 96 -3.46 8.48 -2.00
CA GLY A 96 -3.59 9.15 -0.73
C GLY A 96 -3.22 8.17 0.38
N MET A 97 -2.40 8.62 1.29
CA MET A 97 -2.14 7.87 2.51
C MET A 97 -3.38 8.03 3.42
N GLY A 98 -4.38 7.21 3.14
CA GLY A 98 -5.65 7.25 3.84
C GLY A 98 -5.48 6.97 5.32
N GLY A 99 -5.92 7.89 6.13
CA GLY A 99 -6.20 7.78 7.55
C GLY A 99 -7.69 8.00 7.78
N GLY A 100 -8.56 7.52 6.90
CA GLY A 100 -10.01 7.53 7.11
C GLY A 100 -10.50 6.14 7.51
N ASP A 101 -11.58 6.09 8.28
CA ASP A 101 -12.25 4.85 8.68
C ASP A 101 -12.90 4.09 7.50
N GLU A 102 -12.74 4.58 6.27
CA GLU A 102 -13.32 3.98 5.08
C GLU A 102 -12.27 3.15 4.32
N PRO A 103 -12.61 1.89 3.96
CA PRO A 103 -11.73 1.03 3.17
C PRO A 103 -11.54 1.61 1.76
N GLY A 104 -10.40 1.29 1.15
CA GLY A 104 -10.10 1.69 -0.22
C GLY A 104 -8.85 2.57 -0.36
N VAL A 105 -8.56 2.95 -1.60
CA VAL A 105 -7.40 3.76 -1.96
C VAL A 105 -7.86 5.05 -2.65
N ARG A 106 -7.72 6.18 -1.97
CA ARG A 106 -8.01 7.50 -2.56
C ARG A 106 -6.92 7.87 -3.57
N ILE A 107 -7.32 8.41 -4.70
CA ILE A 107 -6.42 8.90 -5.74
C ILE A 107 -6.18 10.40 -5.51
N GLU A 108 -4.95 10.77 -5.14
CA GLU A 108 -4.53 12.18 -5.01
C GLU A 108 -3.93 12.75 -6.29
N GLY A 109 -3.56 11.88 -7.23
CA GLY A 109 -3.05 12.29 -8.52
C GLY A 109 -2.95 11.12 -9.48
N VAL A 110 -3.02 11.43 -10.78
CA VAL A 110 -2.87 10.46 -11.87
C VAL A 110 -1.76 10.95 -12.78
N SER A 111 -0.80 10.06 -13.06
CA SER A 111 0.30 10.34 -13.99
C SER A 111 -0.16 10.13 -15.43
N GLU A 112 0.28 10.97 -16.35
CA GLU A 112 -0.02 10.83 -17.77
C GLU A 112 0.60 9.56 -18.37
N ASN A 113 -0.02 9.03 -19.41
CA ASN A 113 0.43 7.84 -20.16
C ASN A 113 0.52 6.56 -19.31
N THR A 114 -0.29 6.44 -18.26
CA THR A 114 -0.35 5.28 -17.37
C THR A 114 -1.65 4.50 -17.54
N SER A 115 -1.73 3.32 -16.91
CA SER A 115 -2.96 2.52 -16.87
C SER A 115 -4.15 3.32 -16.34
N ALA A 116 -3.92 4.09 -15.27
CA ALA A 116 -4.96 4.91 -14.65
C ALA A 116 -5.45 6.05 -15.56
N SER A 117 -4.51 6.77 -16.23
CA SER A 117 -4.89 7.87 -17.14
C SER A 117 -5.68 7.37 -18.34
N ASP A 118 -5.26 6.25 -18.94
CA ASP A 118 -5.93 5.68 -20.10
C ASP A 118 -7.32 5.13 -19.76
N ALA A 119 -7.48 4.60 -18.55
CA ALA A 119 -8.75 4.11 -18.04
C ALA A 119 -9.70 5.24 -17.59
N GLY A 120 -9.23 6.49 -17.50
CA GLY A 120 -10.03 7.62 -17.07
C GLY A 120 -10.25 7.69 -15.55
N LEU A 121 -9.36 7.11 -14.77
CA LEU A 121 -9.30 7.34 -13.32
C LEU A 121 -8.91 8.80 -13.05
N ARG A 122 -9.40 9.37 -11.97
CA ARG A 122 -9.26 10.81 -11.68
C ARG A 122 -8.82 11.04 -10.24
N THR A 123 -8.19 12.18 -10.03
CA THR A 123 -7.96 12.71 -8.68
C THR A 123 -9.30 12.90 -7.97
N GLY A 124 -9.39 12.41 -6.75
CA GLY A 124 -10.60 12.40 -5.93
C GLY A 124 -11.36 11.08 -5.93
N ASP A 125 -11.15 10.22 -6.92
CA ASP A 125 -11.71 8.86 -6.90
C ASP A 125 -11.18 8.08 -5.68
N VAL A 126 -11.99 7.18 -5.15
CA VAL A 126 -11.56 6.19 -4.15
C VAL A 126 -11.74 4.79 -4.75
N ILE A 127 -10.67 4.06 -4.96
CA ILE A 127 -10.76 2.68 -5.45
C ILE A 127 -11.21 1.81 -4.28
N ILE A 128 -12.40 1.22 -4.39
CA ILE A 128 -13.02 0.42 -3.34
C ILE A 128 -13.03 -1.08 -3.65
N ALA A 129 -12.91 -1.46 -4.94
CA ALA A 129 -12.78 -2.86 -5.33
C ALA A 129 -11.83 -3.04 -6.50
N TRP A 130 -11.22 -4.22 -6.59
CA TRP A 130 -10.23 -4.61 -7.57
C TRP A 130 -10.48 -6.06 -8.02
N GLY A 131 -10.85 -6.26 -9.28
CA GLY A 131 -11.10 -7.59 -9.82
C GLY A 131 -12.25 -8.34 -9.15
N GLY A 132 -13.26 -7.61 -8.65
CA GLY A 132 -14.44 -8.17 -7.97
C GLY A 132 -14.26 -8.44 -6.48
N GLU A 133 -13.13 -8.05 -5.90
CA GLU A 133 -12.86 -8.17 -4.45
C GLU A 133 -12.64 -6.79 -3.85
N ASP A 134 -13.10 -6.57 -2.61
CA ASP A 134 -12.91 -5.31 -1.90
C ASP A 134 -11.43 -4.97 -1.77
N LEU A 135 -11.07 -3.71 -2.03
CA LEU A 135 -9.73 -3.19 -1.84
C LEU A 135 -9.63 -2.52 -0.46
N ILE A 136 -8.71 -3.02 0.36
CA ILE A 136 -8.62 -2.58 1.75
C ILE A 136 -7.77 -1.31 1.87
N ASP A 137 -6.55 -1.33 1.33
CA ASP A 137 -5.58 -0.25 1.48
C ASP A 137 -4.53 -0.24 0.35
N VAL A 138 -3.56 0.66 0.44
CA VAL A 138 -2.46 0.81 -0.51
C VAL A 138 -1.57 -0.45 -0.56
N MET A 139 -1.38 -1.13 0.57
CA MET A 139 -0.54 -2.33 0.61
C MET A 139 -1.22 -3.51 -0.07
N ASP A 140 -2.55 -3.64 0.08
CA ASP A 140 -3.36 -4.60 -0.66
C ASP A 140 -3.29 -4.31 -2.16
N MET A 141 -3.43 -3.05 -2.57
CA MET A 141 -3.27 -2.63 -3.97
C MET A 141 -1.89 -3.01 -4.53
N VAL A 142 -0.81 -2.73 -3.81
CA VAL A 142 0.55 -3.09 -4.24
C VAL A 142 0.72 -4.60 -4.37
N THR A 143 0.09 -5.37 -3.49
CA THR A 143 0.11 -6.83 -3.55
C THR A 143 -0.58 -7.33 -4.82
N ARG A 144 -1.76 -6.79 -5.14
CA ARG A 144 -2.51 -7.15 -6.34
C ARG A 144 -1.80 -6.74 -7.63
N LEU A 145 -1.15 -5.56 -7.66
CA LEU A 145 -0.35 -5.14 -8.81
C LEU A 145 0.75 -6.14 -9.18
N ARG A 146 1.32 -6.85 -8.20
CA ARG A 146 2.36 -7.86 -8.44
C ARG A 146 1.83 -9.15 -9.09
N GLU A 147 0.54 -9.37 -9.02
CA GLU A 147 -0.12 -10.55 -9.59
C GLU A 147 -0.52 -10.37 -11.06
N HIS A 148 -0.41 -9.14 -11.58
CA HIS A 148 -0.79 -8.81 -12.95
C HIS A 148 0.40 -8.68 -13.90
N GLN A 149 0.11 -8.88 -15.17
CA GLN A 149 1.05 -8.75 -16.29
C GLN A 149 0.63 -7.57 -17.19
N PRO A 150 1.55 -6.97 -17.95
CA PRO A 150 1.19 -5.99 -18.97
C PRO A 150 0.19 -6.57 -19.97
N GLY A 151 -0.91 -5.85 -20.19
CA GLY A 151 -2.02 -6.26 -21.04
C GLY A 151 -3.21 -6.88 -20.32
N ASP A 152 -3.07 -7.26 -19.04
CA ASP A 152 -4.22 -7.71 -18.25
C ASP A 152 -5.26 -6.60 -18.11
N VAL A 153 -6.53 -6.97 -18.17
CA VAL A 153 -7.65 -6.05 -17.92
C VAL A 153 -8.28 -6.38 -16.58
N VAL A 154 -8.33 -5.37 -15.72
CA VAL A 154 -8.89 -5.50 -14.36
C VAL A 154 -10.06 -4.55 -14.22
N GLU A 155 -11.22 -5.06 -13.79
CA GLU A 155 -12.33 -4.21 -13.39
C GLU A 155 -12.06 -3.63 -12.00
N MET A 156 -12.02 -2.30 -11.92
CA MET A 156 -11.95 -1.58 -10.67
C MET A 156 -13.28 -0.89 -10.40
N VAL A 157 -13.74 -0.92 -9.16
CA VAL A 157 -14.85 -0.08 -8.73
C VAL A 157 -14.28 1.11 -7.99
N VAL A 158 -14.65 2.31 -8.44
CA VAL A 158 -14.26 3.55 -7.78
C VAL A 158 -15.49 4.28 -7.29
N LEU A 159 -15.36 4.90 -6.12
CA LEU A 159 -16.33 5.86 -5.62
C LEU A 159 -15.95 7.24 -6.18
N ARG A 160 -16.79 7.77 -7.05
CA ARG A 160 -16.64 9.09 -7.72
C ARG A 160 -17.85 9.96 -7.41
N ASP A 161 -17.62 11.08 -6.75
CA ASP A 161 -18.70 12.01 -6.35
C ASP A 161 -19.85 11.34 -5.54
N GLY A 162 -19.52 10.26 -4.81
CA GLY A 162 -20.45 9.48 -4.01
C GLY A 162 -21.18 8.36 -4.78
N GLU A 163 -20.87 8.14 -6.05
CA GLU A 163 -21.44 7.08 -6.87
C GLU A 163 -20.37 6.03 -7.22
N GLU A 164 -20.77 4.75 -7.24
CA GLU A 164 -19.91 3.68 -7.69
C GLU A 164 -19.82 3.64 -9.21
N VAL A 165 -18.60 3.67 -9.73
CA VAL A 165 -18.31 3.60 -11.16
C VAL A 165 -17.38 2.41 -11.41
N VAL A 166 -17.79 1.50 -12.30
CA VAL A 166 -16.94 0.40 -12.75
C VAL A 166 -16.04 0.88 -13.88
N VAL A 167 -14.73 0.74 -13.70
CA VAL A 167 -13.70 1.18 -14.64
C VAL A 167 -12.84 0.00 -15.05
N PRO A 168 -12.88 -0.43 -16.32
CA PRO A 168 -11.94 -1.43 -16.82
C PRO A 168 -10.57 -0.79 -17.03
N VAL A 169 -9.55 -1.33 -16.40
CA VAL A 169 -8.17 -0.82 -16.44
C VAL A 169 -7.27 -1.83 -17.12
N THR A 170 -6.66 -1.44 -18.24
CA THR A 170 -5.62 -2.25 -18.90
C THR A 170 -4.27 -1.95 -18.25
N MET A 171 -3.62 -2.98 -17.72
CA MET A 171 -2.34 -2.85 -17.04
C MET A 171 -1.21 -2.60 -18.03
N LYS A 172 -0.44 -1.53 -17.82
CA LYS A 172 0.78 -1.21 -18.57
C LYS A 172 2.02 -1.69 -17.83
N ALA A 173 3.05 -2.02 -18.60
CA ALA A 173 4.35 -2.36 -18.04
C ALA A 173 4.89 -1.24 -17.15
N SER A 174 5.51 -1.62 -16.04
CA SER A 174 6.29 -0.69 -15.24
C SER A 174 7.52 -0.28 -16.04
N GLU A 175 7.64 1.01 -16.40
CA GLU A 175 8.87 1.50 -17.04
C GLU A 175 10.01 1.41 -16.03
N LYS A 176 11.01 0.57 -16.30
CA LYS A 176 12.29 0.67 -15.60
C LYS A 176 12.93 1.99 -16.03
N VAL A 177 13.09 2.91 -15.07
CA VAL A 177 14.00 4.04 -15.26
C VAL A 177 15.40 3.45 -15.38
N ILE A 178 15.87 3.29 -16.61
CA ILE A 178 17.26 2.97 -16.88
C ILE A 178 17.99 4.31 -16.77
N GLU A 179 18.47 4.63 -15.57
CA GLU A 179 19.50 5.66 -15.44
C GLU A 179 20.80 5.09 -16.01
N ASN A 180 21.25 5.73 -17.09
CA ASN A 180 22.60 5.57 -17.65
C ASN A 180 23.62 6.28 -16.80
#